data_951d7ec365aefaf4aa8643bb72c28436
#
_entry.id   951d7ec365aefaf4aa8643bb72c28436
#
_cell.length_a   1.000
_cell.length_b   1.000
_cell.length_c   1.000
_cell.angle_alpha   90.00
_cell.angle_beta   90.00
_cell.angle_gamma   90.00
#
_symmetry.space_group_name_H-M   'P 1'
#
loop_
_entity.id
_entity.type
_entity.pdbx_description
1 polymer ?
#
loop_
_entity_poly.entity_id
_entity_poly.type
_entity_poly.pdbx_seq_one_letter_code
_entity_poly.pdbx_strand_id
1 'polypeptide(L)'
;PLQVRRNTTDGDIVKFQKNGTTVGSIGTNSTDIYLSGTTAGVRVYGAGILPCNSSGTTADNQFDVGSSTVRWDDVYATNGTIQTSDRNEKQDIASLTPTEMLVAARLSTGFKNFRWKDSVAEKGAAARMHSGAIAQDVQDAFTAEGLDAGDYSMFISGTWWTHDVDVPAVEAVAEVVDEDGVVVTEAVEAVAAYTRTDTYDTEAEAPVGAVSKTRLGVRYSELLSFVAAYNEQRFASIEARLTALEGV
;
A
#
# COMPACT_ATOMS: atom_id res chain seq x y z
N PRO A 1 35.97 12.04 -6.07
CA PRO A 1 34.69 11.60 -5.52
C PRO A 1 34.38 12.36 -4.22
N LEU A 2 33.12 12.71 -4.00
CA LEU A 2 32.66 13.26 -2.74
C LEU A 2 32.71 12.18 -1.66
N GLN A 3 33.40 12.42 -0.56
CA GLN A 3 33.43 11.56 0.61
C GLN A 3 32.78 12.28 1.78
N VAL A 4 31.64 11.76 2.28
CA VAL A 4 30.95 12.27 3.47
C VAL A 4 31.04 11.21 4.55
N ARG A 5 31.49 11.58 5.77
CA ARG A 5 31.67 10.60 6.84
C ARG A 5 31.32 11.16 8.21
N ARG A 6 30.90 10.27 9.10
CA ARG A 6 30.72 10.47 10.53
C ARG A 6 31.69 9.53 11.28
N ASN A 7 32.46 10.03 12.23
CA ASN A 7 33.62 9.28 12.71
C ASN A 7 33.38 8.43 13.96
N THR A 8 32.45 8.80 14.85
CA THR A 8 32.45 8.23 16.20
C THR A 8 31.06 7.80 16.71
N THR A 9 29.99 8.20 16.06
CA THR A 9 28.62 7.91 16.52
C THR A 9 27.70 7.64 15.36
N ASP A 10 26.63 6.89 15.60
CA ASP A 10 25.52 6.73 14.65
C ASP A 10 24.72 8.02 14.46
N GLY A 11 23.97 8.09 13.39
CA GLY A 11 23.05 9.18 13.07
C GLY A 11 23.25 9.77 11.67
N ASP A 12 22.65 10.92 11.43
CA ASP A 12 22.65 11.57 10.14
C ASP A 12 24.04 11.98 9.68
N ILE A 13 24.35 11.70 8.42
CA ILE A 13 25.54 12.16 7.70
C ILE A 13 25.17 13.28 6.73
N VAL A 14 24.02 13.15 6.06
CA VAL A 14 23.43 14.16 5.17
C VAL A 14 22.04 14.48 5.65
N LYS A 15 21.68 15.76 5.76
CA LYS A 15 20.34 16.24 6.06
C LYS A 15 19.76 16.99 4.87
N PHE A 16 18.53 16.64 4.51
CA PHE A 16 17.75 17.39 3.54
C PHE A 16 16.80 18.32 4.29
N GLN A 17 16.85 19.61 3.97
CA GLN A 17 16.05 20.62 4.66
C GLN A 17 15.22 21.42 3.65
N LYS A 18 14.00 21.78 4.07
CA LYS A 18 13.12 22.73 3.38
C LYS A 18 12.74 23.83 4.37
N ASN A 19 13.04 25.07 4.04
CA ASN A 19 12.78 26.23 4.89
C ASN A 19 13.34 26.06 6.33
N GLY A 20 14.55 25.51 6.47
CA GLY A 20 15.21 25.28 7.75
C GLY A 20 14.72 24.03 8.53
N THR A 21 13.67 23.36 8.06
CA THR A 21 13.14 22.12 8.69
C THR A 21 13.69 20.89 7.97
N THR A 22 14.21 19.92 8.72
CA THR A 22 14.69 18.65 8.15
C THR A 22 13.50 17.86 7.62
N VAL A 23 13.57 17.47 6.34
CA VAL A 23 12.54 16.68 5.65
C VAL A 23 13.01 15.26 5.34
N GLY A 24 14.29 14.96 5.54
CA GLY A 24 14.87 13.64 5.40
C GLY A 24 16.37 13.63 5.66
N SER A 25 16.93 12.44 5.77
CA SER A 25 18.38 12.26 5.99
C SER A 25 18.91 10.95 5.40
N ILE A 26 20.23 10.93 5.18
CA ILE A 26 21.01 9.72 4.98
C ILE A 26 21.96 9.62 6.17
N GLY A 27 22.01 8.46 6.83
CA GLY A 27 22.84 8.27 8.01
C GLY A 27 23.28 6.83 8.20
N THR A 28 23.92 6.58 9.35
CA THR A 28 24.37 5.26 9.77
C THR A 28 23.71 4.86 11.09
N ASN A 29 23.46 3.56 11.19
CA ASN A 29 23.05 2.92 12.44
C ASN A 29 23.85 1.62 12.56
N SER A 30 24.77 1.56 13.49
CA SER A 30 25.80 0.52 13.59
C SER A 30 26.67 0.45 12.31
N THR A 31 26.68 -0.66 11.61
CA THR A 31 27.41 -0.87 10.36
C THR A 31 26.59 -0.60 9.10
N ASP A 32 25.34 -0.22 9.25
CA ASP A 32 24.38 -0.11 8.17
C ASP A 32 24.09 1.34 7.81
N ILE A 33 23.70 1.55 6.56
CA ILE A 33 23.24 2.85 6.06
C ILE A 33 21.71 2.89 6.06
N TYR A 34 21.13 4.05 6.36
CA TYR A 34 19.70 4.30 6.17
C TYR A 34 19.45 5.55 5.33
N LEU A 35 18.29 5.55 4.65
CA LEU A 35 17.66 6.71 4.02
C LEU A 35 16.27 6.87 4.63
N SER A 36 16.00 8.03 5.22
CA SER A 36 14.72 8.27 5.88
C SER A 36 14.11 9.61 5.52
N GLY A 37 12.76 9.65 5.56
CA GLY A 37 11.97 10.85 5.69
C GLY A 37 11.86 11.28 7.16
N THR A 38 10.81 12.06 7.48
CA THR A 38 10.55 12.57 8.83
C THR A 38 10.13 11.50 9.83
N THR A 39 9.56 10.38 9.36
CA THR A 39 8.99 9.32 10.22
C THR A 39 9.54 7.95 9.86
N ALA A 40 9.53 7.60 8.57
CA ALA A 40 9.83 6.29 8.04
C ALA A 40 11.03 6.33 7.10
N GLY A 41 11.71 5.20 6.94
CA GLY A 41 12.82 5.04 6.03
C GLY A 41 13.14 3.59 5.73
N VAL A 42 14.19 3.40 4.96
CA VAL A 42 14.76 2.10 4.66
C VAL A 42 16.19 2.02 5.16
N ARG A 43 16.53 0.91 5.80
CA ARG A 43 17.88 0.57 6.27
C ARG A 43 18.43 -0.57 5.42
N VAL A 44 19.59 -0.34 4.82
CA VAL A 44 20.30 -1.35 4.04
C VAL A 44 21.31 -2.03 4.95
N TYR A 45 21.17 -3.32 5.14
CA TYR A 45 22.08 -4.13 5.94
C TYR A 45 22.66 -5.27 5.08
N GLY A 46 23.64 -6.01 5.59
CA GLY A 46 24.45 -6.95 4.80
C GLY A 46 23.69 -7.97 3.94
N ALA A 47 22.42 -8.26 4.22
CA ALA A 47 21.63 -9.25 3.50
C ALA A 47 20.31 -8.72 2.88
N GLY A 48 19.97 -7.44 3.09
CA GLY A 48 18.70 -6.94 2.56
C GLY A 48 18.35 -5.51 2.95
N ILE A 49 17.07 -5.20 2.84
CA ILE A 49 16.48 -3.90 3.16
C ILE A 49 15.42 -4.10 4.25
N LEU A 50 15.50 -3.32 5.31
CA LEU A 50 14.58 -3.33 6.43
C LEU A 50 13.84 -1.99 6.55
N PRO A 51 12.58 -1.99 7.01
CA PRO A 51 11.92 -0.77 7.43
C PRO A 51 12.60 -0.19 8.68
N CYS A 52 12.72 1.13 8.74
CA CYS A 52 13.27 1.83 9.90
C CYS A 52 12.55 3.16 10.14
N ASN A 53 12.71 3.69 11.36
CA ASN A 53 12.28 5.05 11.68
C ASN A 53 13.28 6.10 11.13
N SER A 54 13.02 7.38 11.43
CA SER A 54 13.85 8.51 10.95
C SER A 54 15.30 8.51 11.47
N SER A 55 15.64 7.72 12.49
CA SER A 55 17.00 7.56 13.02
C SER A 55 17.69 6.26 12.59
N GLY A 56 17.11 5.52 11.65
CA GLY A 56 17.64 4.25 11.15
C GLY A 56 17.45 3.06 12.10
N THR A 57 16.67 3.20 13.18
CA THR A 57 16.30 2.08 14.05
C THR A 57 15.23 1.23 13.36
N THR A 58 15.43 -0.08 13.30
CA THR A 58 14.47 -1.00 12.67
C THR A 58 13.09 -0.90 13.30
N ALA A 59 12.05 -1.00 12.48
CA ALA A 59 10.66 -0.85 12.86
C ALA A 59 9.84 -2.02 12.29
N ASP A 60 9.65 -3.06 13.12
CA ASP A 60 8.90 -4.24 12.73
C ASP A 60 7.40 -3.94 12.68
N ASN A 61 6.73 -4.35 11.60
CA ASN A 61 5.28 -4.23 11.38
C ASN A 61 4.72 -2.80 11.57
N GLN A 62 5.48 -1.77 11.15
CA GLN A 62 5.08 -0.36 11.33
C GLN A 62 4.93 0.41 10.02
N PHE A 63 5.59 -0.02 8.93
CA PHE A 63 5.61 0.72 7.67
C PHE A 63 5.33 -0.18 6.48
N ASP A 64 4.55 0.33 5.53
CA ASP A 64 4.15 -0.35 4.32
C ASP A 64 5.04 0.00 3.12
N VAL A 65 5.02 -0.85 2.10
CA VAL A 65 5.57 -0.56 0.77
C VAL A 65 4.43 -0.11 -0.14
N GLY A 66 4.33 1.19 -0.37
CA GLY A 66 3.19 1.82 -1.04
C GLY A 66 2.07 2.22 -0.07
N SER A 67 0.95 2.65 -0.60
CA SER A 67 -0.25 3.03 0.18
C SER A 67 -1.52 2.63 -0.57
N SER A 68 -2.68 2.83 0.05
CA SER A 68 -3.98 2.62 -0.60
C SER A 68 -4.19 3.52 -1.82
N THR A 69 -3.52 4.68 -1.86
CA THR A 69 -3.62 5.69 -2.91
C THR A 69 -2.51 5.60 -3.93
N VAL A 70 -1.27 5.26 -3.51
CA VAL A 70 -0.06 5.18 -4.36
C VAL A 70 0.52 3.78 -4.26
N ARG A 71 0.41 3.03 -5.34
CA ARG A 71 0.78 1.61 -5.43
C ARG A 71 1.97 1.42 -6.36
N TRP A 72 2.76 0.38 -6.10
CA TRP A 72 3.71 -0.13 -7.08
C TRP A 72 2.95 -0.83 -8.22
N ASP A 73 3.49 -0.77 -9.43
CA ASP A 73 2.94 -1.50 -10.58
C ASP A 73 3.15 -3.01 -10.39
N ASP A 74 4.41 -3.44 -10.35
CA ASP A 74 4.81 -4.82 -10.11
C ASP A 74 5.91 -4.93 -9.05
N VAL A 75 5.93 -6.06 -8.32
CA VAL A 75 7.02 -6.47 -7.44
C VAL A 75 7.56 -7.82 -7.90
N TYR A 76 8.80 -7.85 -8.38
CA TYR A 76 9.47 -9.08 -8.86
C TYR A 76 10.29 -9.69 -7.73
N ALA A 77 9.90 -10.89 -7.29
CA ALA A 77 10.62 -11.69 -6.31
C ALA A 77 10.66 -13.17 -6.76
N THR A 78 11.79 -13.83 -6.57
CA THR A 78 11.95 -15.26 -6.95
C THR A 78 11.01 -16.15 -6.16
N ASN A 79 10.88 -15.89 -4.86
CA ASN A 79 9.91 -16.54 -3.99
C ASN A 79 8.88 -15.47 -3.61
N GLY A 80 7.60 -15.79 -3.78
CA GLY A 80 6.51 -14.88 -3.44
C GLY A 80 6.56 -14.43 -1.98
N THR A 81 5.62 -13.61 -1.58
CA THR A 81 5.54 -13.08 -0.21
C THR A 81 5.36 -14.24 0.77
N ILE A 82 6.33 -14.45 1.66
CA ILE A 82 6.21 -15.35 2.81
C ILE A 82 5.51 -14.56 3.91
N GLN A 83 4.34 -15.01 4.33
CA GLN A 83 3.63 -14.47 5.49
C GLN A 83 3.91 -15.37 6.70
N THR A 84 4.19 -14.77 7.85
CA THR A 84 4.28 -15.48 9.12
C THR A 84 2.92 -16.07 9.47
N SER A 85 2.90 -17.28 10.02
CA SER A 85 1.67 -17.97 10.39
C SER A 85 1.86 -18.81 11.67
N ASP A 86 2.63 -18.29 12.63
CA ASP A 86 2.89 -18.93 13.91
C ASP A 86 1.59 -18.99 14.73
N ARG A 87 1.31 -20.16 15.30
CA ARG A 87 0.17 -20.39 16.17
C ARG A 87 0.22 -19.54 17.44
N ASN A 88 1.42 -19.27 17.95
CA ASN A 88 1.62 -18.50 19.19
C ASN A 88 1.29 -17.00 19.03
N GLU A 89 1.22 -16.53 17.77
CA GLU A 89 0.83 -15.17 17.42
C GLU A 89 -0.66 -15.03 17.07
N LYS A 90 -1.45 -16.13 17.24
CA LYS A 90 -2.87 -16.19 16.90
C LYS A 90 -3.72 -16.52 18.10
N GLN A 91 -4.91 -16.00 18.15
CA GLN A 91 -5.96 -16.32 19.10
C GLN A 91 -7.27 -16.68 18.40
N ASP A 92 -8.27 -17.14 19.12
CA ASP A 92 -9.64 -17.43 18.63
C ASP A 92 -9.65 -18.37 17.41
N ILE A 93 -8.73 -19.37 17.40
CA ILE A 93 -8.58 -20.31 16.29
C ILE A 93 -9.78 -21.26 16.28
N ALA A 94 -10.63 -21.12 15.27
CA ALA A 94 -11.85 -21.89 15.09
C ALA A 94 -12.13 -22.22 13.62
N SER A 95 -13.04 -23.18 13.41
CA SER A 95 -13.63 -23.42 12.07
C SER A 95 -14.64 -22.33 11.74
N LEU A 96 -14.97 -22.20 10.44
CA LEU A 96 -16.00 -21.26 10.00
C LEU A 96 -17.33 -21.56 10.70
N THR A 97 -18.00 -20.49 11.14
CA THR A 97 -19.36 -20.55 11.67
C THR A 97 -20.38 -20.88 10.56
N PRO A 98 -21.61 -21.31 10.90
CA PRO A 98 -22.62 -21.55 9.90
C PRO A 98 -22.92 -20.32 9.01
N THR A 99 -22.88 -19.11 9.56
CA THR A 99 -23.09 -17.86 8.81
C THR A 99 -21.92 -17.59 7.86
N GLU A 100 -20.69 -17.76 8.32
CA GLU A 100 -19.49 -17.64 7.47
C GLU A 100 -19.47 -18.69 6.36
N MET A 101 -19.98 -19.89 6.61
CA MET A 101 -20.17 -20.92 5.57
C MET A 101 -21.12 -20.46 4.46
N LEU A 102 -22.17 -19.70 4.77
CA LEU A 102 -23.08 -19.12 3.77
C LEU A 102 -22.39 -18.02 2.95
N VAL A 103 -21.62 -17.15 3.61
CA VAL A 103 -20.79 -16.15 2.92
C VAL A 103 -19.81 -16.85 1.98
N ALA A 104 -19.06 -17.84 2.47
CA ALA A 104 -18.07 -18.56 1.68
C ALA A 104 -18.69 -19.30 0.49
N ALA A 105 -19.91 -19.82 0.64
CA ALA A 105 -20.68 -20.42 -0.45
C ALA A 105 -20.95 -19.41 -1.57
N ARG A 106 -21.35 -18.17 -1.23
CA ARG A 106 -21.55 -17.08 -2.22
C ARG A 106 -20.23 -16.73 -2.90
N LEU A 107 -19.17 -16.54 -2.12
CA LEU A 107 -17.83 -16.18 -2.62
C LEU A 107 -17.26 -17.26 -3.53
N SER A 108 -17.50 -18.55 -3.25
CA SER A 108 -16.99 -19.67 -4.06
C SER A 108 -17.46 -19.65 -5.51
N THR A 109 -18.58 -18.99 -5.78
CA THR A 109 -19.17 -18.82 -7.13
C THR A 109 -18.98 -17.42 -7.69
N GLY A 110 -18.32 -16.51 -6.95
CA GLY A 110 -18.19 -15.09 -7.27
C GLY A 110 -16.99 -14.71 -8.14
N PHE A 111 -16.13 -15.68 -8.50
CA PHE A 111 -14.96 -15.38 -9.33
C PHE A 111 -15.36 -15.08 -10.78
N LYS A 112 -14.77 -14.00 -11.34
CA LYS A 112 -15.13 -13.48 -12.67
C LYS A 112 -13.89 -13.16 -13.49
N ASN A 113 -14.04 -13.11 -14.81
CA ASN A 113 -13.05 -12.56 -15.70
C ASN A 113 -13.37 -11.08 -15.98
N PHE A 114 -12.34 -10.25 -15.99
CA PHE A 114 -12.46 -8.81 -16.24
C PHE A 114 -11.22 -8.23 -16.91
N ARG A 115 -11.32 -6.99 -17.36
CA ARG A 115 -10.18 -6.17 -17.81
C ARG A 115 -10.17 -4.87 -17.02
N TRP A 116 -8.99 -4.35 -16.74
CA TRP A 116 -8.84 -3.03 -16.16
C TRP A 116 -9.24 -1.96 -17.18
N LYS A 117 -10.01 -0.98 -16.74
CA LYS A 117 -10.50 0.12 -17.59
C LYS A 117 -9.35 0.90 -18.23
N ASP A 118 -8.31 1.21 -17.43
CA ASP A 118 -7.13 1.95 -17.91
C ASP A 118 -6.35 1.16 -18.95
N SER A 119 -6.17 -0.16 -18.76
CA SER A 119 -5.53 -1.02 -19.76
C SER A 119 -6.35 -1.11 -21.05
N VAL A 120 -7.69 -1.10 -20.95
CA VAL A 120 -8.56 -1.07 -22.13
C VAL A 120 -8.48 0.29 -22.83
N ALA A 121 -8.42 1.39 -22.09
CA ALA A 121 -8.27 2.73 -22.66
C ALA A 121 -6.93 2.88 -23.40
N GLU A 122 -5.84 2.30 -22.86
CA GLU A 122 -4.50 2.37 -23.45
C GLU A 122 -4.31 1.37 -24.63
N LYS A 123 -4.74 0.11 -24.43
CA LYS A 123 -4.39 -1.02 -25.32
C LYS A 123 -5.57 -1.56 -26.14
N GLY A 124 -6.78 -1.05 -25.93
CA GLY A 124 -7.99 -1.49 -26.61
C GLY A 124 -8.23 -2.99 -26.48
N ALA A 125 -8.43 -3.67 -27.59
CA ALA A 125 -8.67 -5.11 -27.64
C ALA A 125 -7.47 -5.96 -27.14
N ALA A 126 -6.26 -5.43 -27.15
CA ALA A 126 -5.05 -6.10 -26.67
C ALA A 126 -4.88 -6.08 -25.16
N ALA A 127 -5.74 -5.39 -24.40
CA ALA A 127 -5.75 -5.43 -22.95
C ALA A 127 -5.97 -6.86 -22.45
N ARG A 128 -5.13 -7.31 -21.51
CA ARG A 128 -5.17 -8.68 -20.96
C ARG A 128 -6.45 -8.92 -20.16
N MET A 129 -6.92 -10.16 -20.21
CA MET A 129 -7.98 -10.66 -19.33
C MET A 129 -7.38 -11.07 -17.98
N HIS A 130 -8.07 -10.71 -16.91
CA HIS A 130 -7.78 -11.09 -15.53
C HIS A 130 -8.90 -11.93 -14.97
N SER A 131 -8.60 -12.80 -14.01
CA SER A 131 -9.59 -13.57 -13.26
C SER A 131 -9.46 -13.24 -11.77
N GLY A 132 -10.58 -13.05 -11.10
CA GLY A 132 -10.57 -12.72 -9.67
C GLY A 132 -11.95 -12.38 -9.12
N ALA A 133 -11.97 -11.93 -7.89
CA ALA A 133 -13.18 -11.46 -7.21
C ALA A 133 -13.36 -9.94 -7.43
N ILE A 134 -14.60 -9.49 -7.39
CA ILE A 134 -14.97 -8.07 -7.35
C ILE A 134 -15.19 -7.70 -5.89
N ALA A 135 -14.51 -6.66 -5.41
CA ALA A 135 -14.54 -6.30 -3.99
C ALA A 135 -15.94 -5.92 -3.50
N GLN A 136 -16.77 -5.31 -4.34
CA GLN A 136 -18.18 -5.04 -4.03
C GLN A 136 -18.98 -6.34 -3.85
N ASP A 137 -18.76 -7.33 -4.71
CA ASP A 137 -19.44 -8.63 -4.59
C ASP A 137 -19.02 -9.35 -3.28
N VAL A 138 -17.77 -9.14 -2.82
CA VAL A 138 -17.32 -9.64 -1.51
C VAL A 138 -18.09 -8.94 -0.39
N GLN A 139 -18.18 -7.62 -0.41
CA GLN A 139 -18.91 -6.84 0.58
C GLN A 139 -20.40 -7.26 0.63
N ASP A 140 -21.02 -7.39 -0.53
CA ASP A 140 -22.43 -7.79 -0.66
C ASP A 140 -22.67 -9.20 -0.11
N ALA A 141 -21.73 -10.14 -0.29
CA ALA A 141 -21.83 -11.50 0.24
C ALA A 141 -21.88 -11.52 1.78
N PHE A 142 -21.05 -10.70 2.45
CA PHE A 142 -21.08 -10.56 3.90
C PHE A 142 -22.37 -9.88 4.38
N THR A 143 -22.74 -8.77 3.75
CA THR A 143 -23.96 -8.02 4.09
C THR A 143 -25.22 -8.88 3.95
N ALA A 144 -25.29 -9.73 2.92
CA ALA A 144 -26.44 -10.62 2.70
C ALA A 144 -26.65 -11.64 3.83
N GLU A 145 -25.60 -11.96 4.58
CA GLU A 145 -25.66 -12.87 5.74
C GLU A 145 -25.61 -12.12 7.09
N GLY A 146 -25.73 -10.78 7.06
CA GLY A 146 -25.75 -9.94 8.26
C GLY A 146 -24.39 -9.75 8.93
N LEU A 147 -23.31 -9.96 8.19
CA LEU A 147 -21.92 -9.72 8.63
C LEU A 147 -21.36 -8.47 7.98
N ASP A 148 -20.36 -7.86 8.62
CA ASP A 148 -19.57 -6.77 8.04
C ASP A 148 -18.28 -7.32 7.43
N ALA A 149 -18.08 -7.07 6.13
CA ALA A 149 -16.84 -7.45 5.45
C ALA A 149 -15.60 -6.76 6.04
N GLY A 150 -15.77 -5.57 6.63
CA GLY A 150 -14.71 -4.80 7.27
C GLY A 150 -14.08 -5.50 8.50
N ASP A 151 -14.80 -6.43 9.12
CA ASP A 151 -14.29 -7.25 10.24
C ASP A 151 -13.33 -8.36 9.76
N TYR A 152 -13.24 -8.58 8.45
CA TYR A 152 -12.42 -9.63 7.83
C TYR A 152 -11.31 -9.02 6.99
N SER A 153 -10.07 -9.34 7.32
CA SER A 153 -8.91 -8.72 6.67
C SER A 153 -8.77 -9.06 5.18
N MET A 154 -9.52 -10.05 4.67
CA MET A 154 -9.62 -10.32 3.24
C MET A 154 -10.25 -9.18 2.43
N PHE A 155 -11.07 -8.34 3.06
CA PHE A 155 -11.68 -7.17 2.44
C PHE A 155 -10.95 -5.90 2.88
N ILE A 156 -10.66 -5.02 1.93
CA ILE A 156 -9.94 -3.76 2.16
C ILE A 156 -10.81 -2.62 1.66
N SER A 157 -10.98 -1.60 2.50
CA SER A 157 -11.57 -0.32 2.11
C SER A 157 -10.65 0.81 2.55
N GLY A 158 -10.20 1.61 1.60
CA GLY A 158 -9.39 2.80 1.86
C GLY A 158 -10.07 4.04 1.32
N THR A 159 -10.25 5.06 2.16
CA THR A 159 -10.83 6.36 1.77
C THR A 159 -9.77 7.44 1.94
N TRP A 160 -9.72 8.34 0.97
CA TRP A 160 -8.83 9.51 0.97
C TRP A 160 -9.55 10.70 0.32
N TRP A 161 -8.98 11.88 0.44
CA TRP A 161 -9.50 13.11 -0.13
C TRP A 161 -8.53 13.69 -1.13
N THR A 162 -9.05 14.27 -2.21
CA THR A 162 -8.24 14.97 -3.22
C THR A 162 -8.73 16.39 -3.37
N HIS A 163 -7.79 17.33 -3.58
CA HIS A 163 -8.09 18.73 -3.84
C HIS A 163 -7.17 19.24 -4.94
N ASP A 164 -7.76 19.87 -5.95
CA ASP A 164 -7.02 20.47 -7.05
C ASP A 164 -6.61 21.90 -6.65
N VAL A 165 -5.31 22.18 -6.81
CA VAL A 165 -4.69 23.47 -6.48
C VAL A 165 -4.11 24.07 -7.75
N ASP A 166 -4.58 25.27 -8.10
CA ASP A 166 -4.02 26.01 -9.21
C ASP A 166 -2.69 26.65 -8.79
N VAL A 167 -1.62 26.25 -9.47
CA VAL A 167 -0.28 26.80 -9.27
C VAL A 167 -0.05 27.87 -10.35
N PRO A 168 0.17 29.14 -9.97
CA PRO A 168 0.37 30.21 -10.92
C PRO A 168 1.68 30.03 -11.71
N ALA A 169 1.74 30.62 -12.89
CA ALA A 169 2.97 30.66 -13.68
C ALA A 169 4.08 31.43 -12.91
N VAL A 170 5.31 30.97 -13.07
CA VAL A 170 6.51 31.68 -12.64
C VAL A 170 7.21 32.21 -13.86
N GLU A 171 7.49 33.53 -13.89
CA GLU A 171 8.24 34.14 -14.98
C GLU A 171 9.74 33.85 -14.84
N ALA A 172 10.45 33.78 -15.97
CA ALA A 172 11.88 33.61 -15.96
C ALA A 172 12.56 34.87 -15.38
N VAL A 173 13.54 34.67 -14.51
CA VAL A 173 14.44 35.70 -14.00
C VAL A 173 15.86 35.35 -14.45
N ALA A 174 16.53 36.29 -15.11
CA ALA A 174 17.92 36.10 -15.48
C ALA A 174 18.85 36.23 -14.26
N GLU A 175 19.91 35.43 -14.25
CA GLU A 175 20.98 35.59 -13.27
C GLU A 175 21.60 37.00 -13.38
N VAL A 176 21.82 37.64 -12.25
CA VAL A 176 22.50 38.94 -12.15
C VAL A 176 23.74 38.73 -11.25
N VAL A 177 24.90 39.15 -11.77
CA VAL A 177 26.14 39.17 -11.02
C VAL A 177 26.55 40.64 -10.78
N ASP A 178 27.21 40.92 -9.68
CA ASP A 178 27.78 42.20 -9.37
C ASP A 178 29.12 42.44 -10.11
N GLU A 179 29.75 43.61 -9.85
CA GLU A 179 31.01 43.98 -10.48
C GLU A 179 32.21 43.07 -10.07
N ASP A 180 32.07 42.37 -8.96
CA ASP A 180 33.05 41.39 -8.45
C ASP A 180 32.77 39.95 -8.94
N GLY A 181 31.72 39.75 -9.76
CA GLY A 181 31.33 38.43 -10.31
C GLY A 181 30.55 37.55 -9.31
N VAL A 182 30.02 38.13 -8.23
CA VAL A 182 29.22 37.41 -7.25
C VAL A 182 27.75 37.42 -7.70
N VAL A 183 27.11 36.25 -7.68
CA VAL A 183 25.67 36.13 -8.01
C VAL A 183 24.86 36.85 -6.95
N VAL A 184 24.17 37.94 -7.36
CA VAL A 184 23.26 38.71 -6.50
C VAL A 184 21.79 38.35 -6.74
N THR A 185 21.47 37.79 -7.90
CA THR A 185 20.17 37.21 -8.21
C THR A 185 20.36 35.91 -8.94
N GLU A 186 19.82 34.81 -8.39
CA GLU A 186 19.87 33.52 -9.05
C GLU A 186 18.90 33.45 -10.23
N ALA A 187 19.28 32.73 -11.29
CA ALA A 187 18.39 32.47 -12.40
C ALA A 187 17.17 31.66 -11.95
N VAL A 188 15.98 32.06 -12.40
CA VAL A 188 14.74 31.31 -12.22
C VAL A 188 14.21 30.93 -13.60
N GLU A 189 13.99 29.64 -13.84
CA GLU A 189 13.36 29.18 -15.08
C GLU A 189 11.85 29.48 -15.08
N ALA A 190 11.33 29.82 -16.27
CA ALA A 190 9.89 30.00 -16.43
C ALA A 190 9.13 28.68 -16.21
N VAL A 191 8.08 28.71 -15.41
CA VAL A 191 7.15 27.59 -15.23
C VAL A 191 5.76 28.04 -15.64
N ALA A 192 5.14 27.35 -16.58
CA ALA A 192 3.75 27.61 -16.94
C ALA A 192 2.80 27.32 -15.79
N ALA A 193 1.67 28.01 -15.70
CA ALA A 193 0.63 27.69 -14.74
C ALA A 193 0.13 26.26 -14.96
N TYR A 194 -0.12 25.55 -13.87
CA TYR A 194 -0.64 24.17 -13.90
C TYR A 194 -1.53 23.90 -12.70
N THR A 195 -2.38 22.88 -12.81
CA THR A 195 -3.17 22.40 -11.69
C THR A 195 -2.45 21.20 -11.07
N ARG A 196 -2.29 21.19 -9.76
CA ARG A 196 -1.76 20.09 -8.97
C ARG A 196 -2.88 19.49 -8.14
N THR A 197 -3.02 18.14 -8.15
CA THR A 197 -3.93 17.44 -7.25
C THR A 197 -3.18 17.05 -5.97
N ASP A 198 -3.57 17.60 -4.85
CA ASP A 198 -3.07 17.22 -3.53
C ASP A 198 -3.96 16.11 -2.94
N THR A 199 -3.34 15.20 -2.17
CA THR A 199 -4.01 14.05 -1.57
C THR A 199 -3.86 14.10 -0.06
N TYR A 200 -4.94 13.78 0.68
CA TYR A 200 -5.02 13.80 2.13
C TYR A 200 -5.58 12.47 2.63
N ASP A 201 -4.99 11.90 3.67
CA ASP A 201 -5.39 10.60 4.20
C ASP A 201 -6.64 10.68 5.09
N THR A 202 -6.91 11.84 5.68
CA THR A 202 -8.08 12.06 6.54
C THR A 202 -8.88 13.30 6.10
N GLU A 203 -10.18 13.31 6.43
CA GLU A 203 -11.06 14.45 6.19
C GLU A 203 -10.60 15.71 6.96
N ALA A 204 -10.04 15.51 8.16
CA ALA A 204 -9.58 16.61 9.01
C ALA A 204 -8.36 17.35 8.43
N GLU A 205 -7.54 16.68 7.64
CA GLU A 205 -6.37 17.25 6.95
C GLU A 205 -6.76 17.92 5.62
N ALA A 206 -7.88 17.49 5.04
CA ALA A 206 -8.32 17.94 3.73
C ALA A 206 -8.92 19.37 3.79
N PRO A 207 -8.58 20.24 2.83
CA PRO A 207 -9.20 21.57 2.78
C PRO A 207 -10.68 21.50 2.41
N VAL A 208 -11.40 22.56 2.72
CA VAL A 208 -12.81 22.71 2.33
C VAL A 208 -12.94 22.61 0.79
N GLY A 209 -13.83 21.76 0.33
CA GLY A 209 -14.01 21.50 -1.11
C GLY A 209 -13.23 20.31 -1.65
N ALA A 210 -12.43 19.63 -0.82
CA ALA A 210 -11.80 18.37 -1.19
C ALA A 210 -12.85 17.28 -1.46
N VAL A 211 -12.56 16.42 -2.44
CA VAL A 211 -13.43 15.34 -2.89
C VAL A 211 -12.99 14.02 -2.27
N SER A 212 -13.88 13.37 -1.52
CA SER A 212 -13.68 12.04 -0.98
C SER A 212 -13.64 11.00 -2.10
N LYS A 213 -12.69 10.07 -2.02
CA LYS A 213 -12.55 8.90 -2.90
C LYS A 213 -12.36 7.65 -2.07
N THR A 214 -13.02 6.57 -2.48
CA THR A 214 -12.89 5.26 -1.83
C THR A 214 -12.43 4.22 -2.85
N ARG A 215 -11.51 3.37 -2.43
CA ARG A 215 -11.07 2.21 -3.20
C ARG A 215 -11.25 0.95 -2.36
N LEU A 216 -11.89 -0.04 -2.95
CA LEU A 216 -12.06 -1.36 -2.37
C LEU A 216 -11.01 -2.31 -2.93
N GLY A 217 -10.59 -3.26 -2.13
CA GLY A 217 -9.62 -4.29 -2.49
C GLY A 217 -9.91 -5.64 -1.85
N VAL A 218 -9.19 -6.65 -2.29
CA VAL A 218 -9.29 -8.02 -1.78
C VAL A 218 -7.90 -8.58 -1.56
N ARG A 219 -7.65 -9.17 -0.39
CA ARG A 219 -6.48 -10.02 -0.13
C ARG A 219 -6.78 -11.43 -0.60
N TYR A 220 -6.32 -11.77 -1.80
CA TYR A 220 -6.65 -13.03 -2.44
C TYR A 220 -6.22 -14.26 -1.64
N SER A 221 -5.07 -14.24 -0.98
CA SER A 221 -4.61 -15.35 -0.15
C SER A 221 -5.60 -15.70 0.97
N GLU A 222 -6.15 -14.70 1.64
CA GLU A 222 -7.12 -14.88 2.70
C GLU A 222 -8.50 -15.27 2.17
N LEU A 223 -8.96 -14.61 1.09
CA LEU A 223 -10.21 -14.98 0.42
C LEU A 223 -10.17 -16.45 -0.05
N LEU A 224 -9.08 -16.87 -0.68
CA LEU A 224 -8.94 -18.25 -1.16
C LEU A 224 -8.84 -19.24 0.01
N SER A 225 -8.19 -18.88 1.11
CA SER A 225 -8.14 -19.70 2.32
C SER A 225 -9.53 -19.87 2.95
N PHE A 226 -10.32 -18.78 2.98
CA PHE A 226 -11.71 -18.80 3.47
C PHE A 226 -12.59 -19.71 2.61
N VAL A 227 -12.52 -19.60 1.28
CA VAL A 227 -13.24 -20.49 0.35
C VAL A 227 -12.75 -21.94 0.44
N ALA A 228 -11.44 -22.15 0.66
CA ALA A 228 -10.88 -23.49 0.85
C ALA A 228 -11.41 -24.15 2.13
N ALA A 229 -11.47 -23.40 3.24
CA ALA A 229 -12.04 -23.89 4.50
C ALA A 229 -13.53 -24.27 4.36
N TYR A 230 -14.31 -23.49 3.59
CA TYR A 230 -15.68 -23.85 3.25
C TYR A 230 -15.76 -25.15 2.45
N ASN A 231 -14.92 -25.32 1.42
CA ASN A 231 -14.92 -26.53 0.61
C ASN A 231 -14.58 -27.76 1.44
N GLU A 232 -13.60 -27.67 2.33
CA GLU A 232 -13.19 -28.75 3.24
C GLU A 232 -14.35 -29.17 4.15
N GLN A 233 -15.00 -28.23 4.83
CA GLN A 233 -16.15 -28.52 5.69
C GLN A 233 -17.34 -29.10 4.89
N ARG A 234 -17.54 -28.61 3.65
CA ARG A 234 -18.58 -29.16 2.75
C ARG A 234 -18.28 -30.57 2.32
N PHE A 235 -17.02 -30.88 1.97
CA PHE A 235 -16.62 -32.24 1.60
C PHE A 235 -16.78 -33.22 2.78
N ALA A 236 -16.33 -32.85 3.97
CA ALA A 236 -16.51 -33.65 5.17
C ALA A 236 -18.00 -33.96 5.45
N SER A 237 -18.88 -32.97 5.25
CA SER A 237 -20.34 -33.17 5.38
C SER A 237 -20.90 -34.11 4.31
N ILE A 238 -20.42 -34.04 3.07
CA ILE A 238 -20.86 -34.94 1.99
C ILE A 238 -20.38 -36.37 2.28
N GLU A 239 -19.14 -36.56 2.69
CA GLU A 239 -18.59 -37.86 3.05
C GLU A 239 -19.35 -38.50 4.20
N ALA A 240 -19.65 -37.77 5.26
CA ALA A 240 -20.47 -38.27 6.37
C ALA A 240 -21.87 -38.73 5.91
N ARG A 241 -22.49 -37.98 4.97
CA ARG A 241 -23.80 -38.33 4.41
C ARG A 241 -23.71 -39.58 3.53
N LEU A 242 -22.67 -39.74 2.71
CA LEU A 242 -22.43 -40.91 1.89
C LEU A 242 -22.22 -42.15 2.78
N THR A 243 -21.35 -42.05 3.79
CA THR A 243 -21.12 -43.11 4.76
C THR A 243 -22.44 -43.58 5.43
N ALA A 244 -23.29 -42.60 5.82
CA ALA A 244 -24.59 -42.94 6.42
C ALA A 244 -25.54 -43.60 5.44
N LEU A 245 -25.47 -43.31 4.14
CA LEU A 245 -26.28 -43.94 3.09
C LEU A 245 -25.81 -45.33 2.72
N GLU A 246 -24.51 -45.55 2.77
CA GLU A 246 -23.86 -46.83 2.45
C GLU A 246 -23.98 -47.84 3.60
N GLY A 247 -24.43 -47.42 4.78
CA GLY A 247 -24.66 -48.30 5.93
C GLY A 247 -23.38 -48.87 6.59
N VAL A 248 -22.25 -48.20 6.41
CA VAL A 248 -20.95 -48.58 6.97
C VAL A 248 -20.63 -47.75 8.21
#